data_b861836a5042f30a045ad95763a97f5d
#
_entry.id   b861836a5042f30a045ad95763a97f5d
#
_cell.length_a   1.000
_cell.length_b   1.000
_cell.length_c   1.000
_cell.angle_alpha   90.00
_cell.angle_beta   90.00
_cell.angle_gamma   90.00
#
_symmetry.space_group_name_H-M   'P 1'
#
loop_
_entity.id
_entity.type
_entity.pdbx_description
1 polymer ?
#
loop_
_entity_poly.entity_id
_entity_poly.type
_entity_poly.pdbx_seq_one_letter_code
_entity_poly.pdbx_strand_id
1 'polypeptide(L)'
;MSYKLIICYLCVLALVPVMTQAQSYKKNPVLGEVIAYRTVDLISHAKESKYIRQTKIANNIWNTKLPGSSQTLYKGDRGERAGQFSGIWMFESIEKRDYYFPLINEGDEHGTGIEKFMAVAALVNKRIGNVNYTYVPDEFKETGVYTDYFVLGYDQLENPTLGGLIAIRDVDVKSGMEAEYEEFCKNTIVPTWQKQLPGMEIYILKGDRGLRKEKYAQLMSFESAEKRDYYFPLPDSVNAEIVDEYLEVFEKTNANAYLNEIPSYTDYFRVK
;
A
#
# COMPACT_ATOMS: atom_id res chain seq x y z
N MET A 1 27.31 49.97 11.51
CA MET A 1 26.77 48.77 10.87
C MET A 1 25.59 48.28 11.70
N SER A 2 24.41 48.26 11.12
CA SER A 2 23.14 48.20 11.83
C SER A 2 22.79 46.78 12.26
N TYR A 3 22.42 46.57 13.52
CA TYR A 3 21.97 45.32 14.13
C TYR A 3 20.81 44.62 13.39
N LYS A 4 20.14 45.33 12.50
CA LYS A 4 19.04 44.78 11.67
C LYS A 4 19.50 43.79 10.60
N LEU A 5 20.77 43.80 10.19
CA LEU A 5 21.28 42.87 9.14
C LEU A 5 21.66 41.49 9.72
N ILE A 6 22.02 41.44 11.02
CA ILE A 6 22.43 40.18 11.66
C ILE A 6 21.22 39.27 11.98
N ILE A 7 20.06 39.87 12.30
CA ILE A 7 18.85 39.11 12.60
C ILE A 7 18.28 38.41 11.35
N CYS A 8 18.37 39.03 10.17
CA CYS A 8 17.94 38.40 8.92
C CYS A 8 18.81 37.20 8.52
N TYR A 9 20.10 37.22 8.82
CA TYR A 9 21.00 36.10 8.46
C TYR A 9 20.82 34.88 9.36
N LEU A 10 20.47 35.08 10.63
CA LEU A 10 20.18 33.98 11.56
C LEU A 10 18.84 33.32 11.28
N CYS A 11 17.82 34.06 10.80
CA CYS A 11 16.54 33.47 10.39
C CYS A 11 16.62 32.63 9.12
N VAL A 12 17.52 32.96 8.18
CA VAL A 12 17.69 32.20 6.94
C VAL A 12 18.42 30.86 7.20
N LEU A 13 19.39 30.85 8.12
CA LEU A 13 20.13 29.64 8.49
C LEU A 13 19.30 28.64 9.32
N ALA A 14 18.29 29.10 10.06
CA ALA A 14 17.40 28.23 10.83
C ALA A 14 16.29 27.58 9.98
N LEU A 15 15.97 28.12 8.80
CA LEU A 15 14.94 27.58 7.90
C LEU A 15 15.44 26.49 6.94
N VAL A 16 16.74 26.47 6.67
CA VAL A 16 17.35 25.50 5.73
C VAL A 16 17.24 24.04 6.21
N PRO A 17 17.50 23.68 7.50
CA PRO A 17 17.36 22.30 7.95
C PRO A 17 15.91 21.82 8.06
N VAL A 18 14.93 22.74 8.23
CA VAL A 18 13.51 22.38 8.29
C VAL A 18 12.98 22.04 6.88
N MET A 19 13.44 22.73 5.86
CA MET A 19 13.04 22.43 4.47
C MET A 19 13.64 21.13 3.94
N THR A 20 14.86 20.76 4.37
CA THR A 20 15.47 19.50 3.96
C THR A 20 14.83 18.27 4.61
N GLN A 21 14.33 18.39 5.84
CA GLN A 21 13.55 17.32 6.47
C GLN A 21 12.15 17.17 5.84
N ALA A 22 11.49 18.25 5.43
CA ALA A 22 10.20 18.21 4.77
C ALA A 22 10.26 17.60 3.36
N GLN A 23 11.40 17.69 2.66
CA GLN A 23 11.58 17.09 1.33
C GLN A 23 11.81 15.58 1.36
N SER A 24 12.39 15.03 2.44
CA SER A 24 12.65 13.58 2.53
C SER A 24 11.36 12.72 2.66
N TYR A 25 10.25 13.31 3.09
CA TYR A 25 8.96 12.61 3.25
C TYR A 25 8.03 12.68 2.03
N LYS A 26 8.46 13.32 0.92
CA LYS A 26 7.62 13.48 -0.28
C LYS A 26 7.72 12.34 -1.28
N LYS A 27 8.65 11.42 -1.13
CA LYS A 27 8.81 10.33 -2.08
C LYS A 27 7.77 9.24 -1.82
N ASN A 28 7.07 8.84 -2.87
CA ASN A 28 6.18 7.69 -2.81
C ASN A 28 6.99 6.43 -2.48
N PRO A 29 6.44 5.50 -1.66
CA PRO A 29 7.11 4.24 -1.42
C PRO A 29 7.25 3.46 -2.72
N VAL A 30 8.41 2.85 -2.91
CA VAL A 30 8.64 1.93 -4.04
C VAL A 30 7.74 0.73 -3.84
N LEU A 31 6.99 0.35 -4.87
CA LEU A 31 6.22 -0.88 -4.87
C LEU A 31 7.18 -2.06 -4.90
N GLY A 32 6.92 -3.06 -4.07
CA GLY A 32 7.66 -4.33 -4.10
C GLY A 32 6.96 -5.37 -4.97
N GLU A 33 7.67 -6.43 -5.30
CA GLU A 33 7.11 -7.59 -6.01
C GLU A 33 6.00 -8.29 -5.21
N VAL A 34 6.11 -8.23 -3.87
CA VAL A 34 5.09 -8.79 -2.96
C VAL A 34 4.48 -7.68 -2.10
N ILE A 35 3.16 -7.70 -2.03
CA ILE A 35 2.36 -6.82 -1.19
C ILE A 35 1.62 -7.66 -0.14
N ALA A 36 1.92 -7.46 1.14
CA ALA A 36 1.12 -8.00 2.23
C ALA A 36 0.09 -6.96 2.68
N TYR A 37 -1.16 -7.25 2.40
CA TYR A 37 -2.29 -6.39 2.75
C TYR A 37 -2.96 -6.87 4.02
N ARG A 38 -3.17 -5.96 4.96
CA ARG A 38 -3.89 -6.22 6.21
C ARG A 38 -4.91 -5.14 6.48
N THR A 39 -6.10 -5.54 6.90
CA THR A 39 -7.11 -4.63 7.42
C THR A 39 -7.02 -4.53 8.94
N VAL A 40 -7.24 -3.33 9.47
CA VAL A 40 -7.22 -3.05 10.89
C VAL A 40 -8.45 -2.27 11.29
N ASP A 41 -9.25 -2.83 12.19
CA ASP A 41 -10.36 -2.15 12.81
C ASP A 41 -9.97 -1.70 14.21
N LEU A 42 -10.23 -0.43 14.51
CA LEU A 42 -10.04 0.05 15.88
C LEU A 42 -11.24 -0.35 16.74
N ILE A 43 -10.95 -0.84 17.94
CA ILE A 43 -12.01 -1.05 18.92
C ILE A 43 -12.64 0.29 19.33
N SER A 44 -13.90 0.27 19.76
CA SER A 44 -14.73 1.48 19.95
C SER A 44 -14.17 2.55 20.90
N HIS A 45 -13.28 2.16 21.83
CA HIS A 45 -12.64 3.08 22.77
C HIS A 45 -11.18 3.43 22.40
N ALA A 46 -10.67 2.88 21.30
CA ALA A 46 -9.30 3.17 20.85
C ALA A 46 -9.20 4.61 20.34
N LYS A 47 -8.12 5.28 20.74
CA LYS A 47 -7.83 6.63 20.24
C LYS A 47 -7.09 6.54 18.90
N GLU A 48 -7.75 6.91 17.84
CA GLU A 48 -7.19 6.94 16.48
C GLU A 48 -5.83 7.64 16.42
N SER A 49 -5.70 8.81 17.07
CA SER A 49 -4.45 9.57 17.10
C SER A 49 -3.30 8.80 17.78
N LYS A 50 -3.61 7.97 18.79
CA LYS A 50 -2.63 7.10 19.44
C LYS A 50 -2.18 6.01 18.48
N TYR A 51 -3.13 5.35 17.80
CA TYR A 51 -2.84 4.32 16.81
C TYR A 51 -1.94 4.86 15.69
N ILE A 52 -2.33 5.97 15.07
CA ILE A 52 -1.54 6.61 14.00
C ILE A 52 -0.12 6.91 14.49
N ARG A 53 0.04 7.50 15.69
CA ARG A 53 1.35 7.80 16.23
C ARG A 53 2.20 6.56 16.46
N GLN A 54 1.63 5.50 17.05
CA GLN A 54 2.34 4.26 17.31
C GLN A 54 2.73 3.57 16.01
N THR A 55 1.83 3.50 15.03
CA THR A 55 2.10 2.90 13.72
C THR A 55 3.18 3.67 12.95
N LYS A 56 3.20 5.01 13.00
CA LYS A 56 4.28 5.80 12.41
C LYS A 56 5.65 5.48 13.03
N ILE A 57 5.72 5.33 14.35
CA ILE A 57 6.96 4.92 15.03
C ILE A 57 7.36 3.52 14.57
N ALA A 58 6.41 2.59 14.54
CA ALA A 58 6.64 1.22 14.10
C ALA A 58 7.13 1.17 12.64
N ASN A 59 6.42 1.83 11.72
CA ASN A 59 6.79 1.87 10.31
C ASN A 59 8.20 2.43 10.09
N ASN A 60 8.57 3.51 10.80
CA ASN A 60 9.92 4.07 10.70
C ASN A 60 10.99 3.06 11.13
N ILE A 61 10.74 2.27 12.18
CA ILE A 61 11.68 1.24 12.64
C ILE A 61 11.73 0.10 11.62
N TRP A 62 10.58 -0.42 11.16
CA TRP A 62 10.51 -1.49 10.17
C TRP A 62 11.26 -1.10 8.90
N ASN A 63 10.92 0.03 8.32
CA ASN A 63 11.50 0.51 7.06
C ASN A 63 13.00 0.79 7.14
N THR A 64 13.52 1.03 8.35
CA THR A 64 14.95 1.27 8.58
C THR A 64 15.71 -0.02 8.89
N LYS A 65 15.10 -0.97 9.59
CA LYS A 65 15.77 -2.14 10.16
C LYS A 65 15.58 -3.43 9.37
N LEU A 66 14.57 -3.49 8.50
CA LEU A 66 14.32 -4.64 7.63
C LEU A 66 14.55 -4.25 6.16
N PRO A 67 15.80 -4.29 5.69
CA PRO A 67 16.13 -3.94 4.30
C PRO A 67 15.42 -4.86 3.31
N GLY A 68 14.93 -4.26 2.21
CA GLY A 68 14.12 -4.95 1.20
C GLY A 68 12.66 -5.11 1.60
N SER A 69 12.24 -4.46 2.69
CA SER A 69 10.83 -4.34 3.04
C SER A 69 10.46 -2.90 3.40
N SER A 70 9.21 -2.55 3.20
CA SER A 70 8.66 -1.26 3.65
C SER A 70 7.21 -1.42 4.08
N GLN A 71 6.81 -0.67 5.11
CA GLN A 71 5.44 -0.67 5.61
C GLN A 71 4.85 0.73 5.54
N THR A 72 3.59 0.81 5.11
CA THR A 72 2.84 2.06 5.01
C THR A 72 1.44 1.86 5.59
N LEU A 73 0.95 2.86 6.32
CA LEU A 73 -0.42 2.89 6.84
C LEU A 73 -1.30 3.71 5.91
N TYR A 74 -2.47 3.17 5.62
CA TYR A 74 -3.55 3.82 4.87
C TYR A 74 -4.81 3.90 5.72
N LYS A 75 -5.65 4.91 5.46
CA LYS A 75 -6.97 5.06 6.05
C LYS A 75 -8.01 5.14 4.95
N GLY A 76 -9.09 4.37 5.09
CA GLY A 76 -10.19 4.33 4.14
C GLY A 76 -10.88 5.70 4.01
N ASP A 77 -11.10 6.11 2.75
CA ASP A 77 -11.78 7.35 2.37
C ASP A 77 -13.17 7.09 1.83
N ARG A 78 -13.26 6.22 0.82
CA ARG A 78 -14.51 5.85 0.14
C ARG A 78 -14.65 4.33 0.11
N GLY A 79 -15.89 3.84 -0.01
CA GLY A 79 -16.21 2.43 -0.12
C GLY A 79 -16.43 1.75 1.23
N GLU A 80 -16.42 0.43 1.24
CA GLU A 80 -16.84 -0.40 2.38
C GLU A 80 -16.03 -0.17 3.65
N ARG A 81 -14.76 0.21 3.53
CA ARG A 81 -13.87 0.41 4.67
C ARG A 81 -13.55 1.88 4.96
N ALA A 82 -14.45 2.80 4.55
CA ALA A 82 -14.30 4.22 4.87
C ALA A 82 -14.12 4.45 6.38
N GLY A 83 -13.11 5.23 6.75
CA GLY A 83 -12.76 5.49 8.15
C GLY A 83 -11.91 4.42 8.85
N GLN A 84 -11.78 3.23 8.28
CA GLN A 84 -10.98 2.13 8.84
C GLN A 84 -9.55 2.16 8.30
N PHE A 85 -8.65 1.40 8.92
CA PHE A 85 -7.25 1.39 8.54
C PHE A 85 -6.86 0.15 7.72
N SER A 86 -5.77 0.32 6.96
CA SER A 86 -5.11 -0.76 6.27
C SER A 86 -3.60 -0.61 6.35
N GLY A 87 -2.91 -1.67 6.73
CA GLY A 87 -1.47 -1.76 6.69
C GLY A 87 -1.04 -2.45 5.40
N ILE A 88 -0.16 -1.81 4.64
CA ILE A 88 0.47 -2.41 3.47
C ILE A 88 1.94 -2.61 3.75
N TRP A 89 2.38 -3.85 3.69
CA TRP A 89 3.78 -4.21 3.74
C TRP A 89 4.24 -4.65 2.36
N MET A 90 5.30 -4.08 1.86
CA MET A 90 5.87 -4.37 0.56
C MET A 90 7.24 -5.02 0.74
N PHE A 91 7.52 -6.04 -0.05
CA PHE A 91 8.81 -6.70 -0.12
C PHE A 91 9.36 -6.58 -1.53
N GLU A 92 10.64 -6.25 -1.65
CA GLU A 92 11.29 -6.04 -2.96
C GLU A 92 11.27 -7.30 -3.82
N SER A 93 11.24 -8.50 -3.19
CA SER A 93 11.10 -9.78 -3.89
C SER A 93 10.43 -10.85 -3.03
N ILE A 94 10.02 -11.96 -3.67
CA ILE A 94 9.50 -13.17 -3.00
C ILE A 94 10.52 -13.71 -2.01
N GLU A 95 11.80 -13.81 -2.40
CA GLU A 95 12.87 -14.31 -1.56
C GLU A 95 13.07 -13.44 -0.33
N LYS A 96 12.87 -12.11 -0.47
CA LYS A 96 12.98 -11.20 0.65
C LYS A 96 11.80 -11.36 1.64
N ARG A 97 10.60 -11.56 1.15
CA ARG A 97 9.46 -11.91 1.99
C ARG A 97 9.70 -13.23 2.71
N ASP A 98 10.13 -14.26 1.99
CA ASP A 98 10.35 -15.59 2.52
C ASP A 98 11.54 -15.65 3.48
N TYR A 99 12.51 -14.78 3.30
CA TYR A 99 13.61 -14.62 4.26
C TYR A 99 13.09 -14.19 5.64
N TYR A 100 12.14 -13.23 5.70
CA TYR A 100 11.57 -12.76 6.98
C TYR A 100 10.39 -13.62 7.46
N PHE A 101 9.63 -14.19 6.55
CA PHE A 101 8.41 -14.94 6.79
C PHE A 101 8.38 -16.24 5.98
N PRO A 102 9.31 -17.18 6.23
CA PRO A 102 9.31 -18.46 5.54
C PRO A 102 8.03 -19.24 5.83
N LEU A 103 7.64 -20.10 4.92
CA LEU A 103 6.69 -21.18 5.22
C LEU A 103 7.40 -22.19 6.06
N ILE A 104 7.08 -22.24 7.34
CA ILE A 104 7.70 -23.15 8.29
C ILE A 104 6.82 -24.39 8.40
N ASN A 105 7.38 -25.57 8.16
CA ASN A 105 6.75 -26.83 8.51
C ASN A 105 7.07 -27.17 9.97
N GLU A 106 6.26 -28.03 10.55
CA GLU A 106 6.50 -28.50 11.93
C GLU A 106 7.86 -29.22 12.01
N GLY A 107 8.77 -28.69 12.81
CA GLY A 107 10.14 -29.22 12.96
C GLY A 107 11.24 -28.48 12.21
N ASP A 108 10.91 -27.49 11.39
CA ASP A 108 11.91 -26.67 10.73
C ASP A 108 12.61 -25.71 11.71
N GLU A 109 13.93 -25.53 11.56
CA GLU A 109 14.67 -24.51 12.31
C GLU A 109 14.31 -23.12 11.81
N HIS A 110 14.14 -22.18 12.76
CA HIS A 110 13.93 -20.77 12.42
C HIS A 110 15.20 -20.19 11.77
N GLY A 111 15.07 -19.71 10.54
CA GLY A 111 16.17 -19.07 9.84
C GLY A 111 16.52 -17.68 10.41
N THR A 112 17.74 -17.21 10.09
CA THR A 112 18.26 -15.90 10.55
C THR A 112 17.37 -14.70 10.22
N GLY A 113 16.53 -14.80 9.19
CA GLY A 113 15.56 -13.77 8.80
C GLY A 113 14.45 -13.59 9.81
N ILE A 114 13.89 -14.69 10.32
CA ILE A 114 12.88 -14.65 11.40
C ILE A 114 13.49 -14.06 12.66
N GLU A 115 14.68 -14.49 13.05
CA GLU A 115 15.36 -13.95 14.24
C GLU A 115 15.53 -12.44 14.14
N LYS A 116 15.98 -11.96 12.97
CA LYS A 116 16.10 -10.52 12.70
C LYS A 116 14.77 -9.81 12.80
N PHE A 117 13.73 -10.38 12.20
CA PHE A 117 12.37 -9.84 12.28
C PHE A 117 11.89 -9.77 13.74
N MET A 118 12.05 -10.84 14.52
CA MET A 118 11.65 -10.88 15.94
C MET A 118 12.40 -9.86 16.78
N ALA A 119 13.71 -9.67 16.53
CA ALA A 119 14.52 -8.65 17.22
C ALA A 119 13.99 -7.23 16.91
N VAL A 120 13.62 -6.95 15.67
CA VAL A 120 13.03 -5.66 15.28
C VAL A 120 11.63 -5.50 15.86
N ALA A 121 10.82 -6.57 15.90
CA ALA A 121 9.51 -6.57 16.55
C ALA A 121 9.60 -6.22 18.04
N ALA A 122 10.56 -6.80 18.75
CA ALA A 122 10.82 -6.47 20.15
C ALA A 122 11.20 -4.99 20.34
N LEU A 123 12.03 -4.45 19.44
CA LEU A 123 12.38 -3.03 19.45
C LEU A 123 11.15 -2.13 19.22
N VAL A 124 10.30 -2.47 18.24
CA VAL A 124 9.05 -1.76 17.97
C VAL A 124 8.17 -1.76 19.21
N ASN A 125 7.88 -2.94 19.78
CA ASN A 125 7.05 -3.09 20.97
C ASN A 125 7.55 -2.24 22.14
N LYS A 126 8.86 -2.26 22.40
CA LYS A 126 9.49 -1.41 23.42
C LYS A 126 9.26 0.08 23.13
N ARG A 127 9.34 0.52 21.88
CA ARG A 127 9.22 1.93 21.50
C ARG A 127 7.80 2.45 21.56
N ILE A 128 6.80 1.63 21.21
CA ILE A 128 5.39 2.01 21.28
C ILE A 128 4.77 1.80 22.68
N GLY A 129 5.54 1.24 23.62
CA GLY A 129 5.08 0.97 25.00
C GLY A 129 4.18 -0.25 25.11
N ASN A 130 4.26 -1.19 24.17
CA ASN A 130 3.52 -2.44 24.23
C ASN A 130 4.30 -3.46 25.07
N VAL A 131 3.81 -3.73 26.30
CA VAL A 131 4.48 -4.59 27.28
C VAL A 131 4.21 -6.07 27.05
N ASN A 132 3.14 -6.40 26.34
CA ASN A 132 2.63 -7.77 26.25
C ASN A 132 3.14 -8.56 25.03
N TYR A 133 4.09 -8.01 24.27
CA TYR A 133 4.69 -8.64 23.08
C TYR A 133 3.68 -9.14 22.02
N THR A 134 2.42 -8.79 22.15
CA THR A 134 1.42 -9.05 21.14
C THR A 134 1.60 -8.06 20.02
N TYR A 135 1.59 -8.53 18.80
CA TYR A 135 1.80 -7.77 17.54
C TYR A 135 0.83 -6.61 17.38
N VAL A 136 -0.30 -6.69 18.06
CA VAL A 136 -1.38 -5.72 18.08
C VAL A 136 -1.57 -5.29 19.53
N PRO A 137 -1.45 -4.01 19.86
CA PRO A 137 -1.86 -3.51 21.17
C PRO A 137 -3.31 -3.94 21.44
N ASP A 138 -3.64 -4.30 22.67
CA ASP A 138 -4.99 -4.72 23.09
C ASP A 138 -6.11 -3.73 22.69
N GLU A 139 -5.74 -2.55 22.23
CA GLU A 139 -6.63 -1.47 21.77
C GLU A 139 -7.07 -1.64 20.31
N PHE A 140 -6.51 -2.60 19.54
CA PHE A 140 -6.80 -2.76 18.13
C PHE A 140 -7.27 -4.18 17.84
N LYS A 141 -8.35 -4.30 17.12
CA LYS A 141 -8.80 -5.58 16.57
C LYS A 141 -8.26 -5.69 15.15
N GLU A 142 -7.30 -6.58 14.94
CA GLU A 142 -7.06 -7.06 13.57
C GLU A 142 -8.29 -7.84 13.12
N THR A 143 -8.82 -7.51 11.96
CA THR A 143 -9.96 -8.24 11.38
C THR A 143 -9.60 -9.66 10.96
N GLY A 144 -8.32 -10.02 11.05
CA GLY A 144 -7.82 -11.31 10.59
C GLY A 144 -7.73 -11.41 9.07
N VAL A 145 -8.10 -10.37 8.34
CA VAL A 145 -7.96 -10.33 6.88
C VAL A 145 -6.51 -9.98 6.55
N TYR A 146 -5.80 -11.01 6.18
CA TYR A 146 -4.41 -10.94 5.74
C TYR A 146 -4.27 -11.69 4.43
N THR A 147 -3.62 -11.06 3.48
CA THR A 147 -3.26 -11.69 2.21
C THR A 147 -1.94 -11.14 1.71
N ASP A 148 -1.03 -12.03 1.37
CA ASP A 148 0.14 -11.70 0.55
C ASP A 148 -0.26 -11.87 -0.91
N TYR A 149 0.08 -10.87 -1.73
CA TYR A 149 -0.15 -10.86 -3.15
C TYR A 149 1.16 -10.73 -3.91
N PHE A 150 1.30 -11.43 -5.01
CA PHE A 150 2.27 -11.11 -6.05
C PHE A 150 1.73 -10.00 -6.95
N VAL A 151 2.59 -9.09 -7.36
CA VAL A 151 2.31 -8.13 -8.43
C VAL A 151 2.59 -8.79 -9.76
N LEU A 152 1.55 -9.04 -10.55
CA LEU A 152 1.69 -9.69 -11.86
C LEU A 152 2.46 -8.78 -12.83
N GLY A 153 3.47 -9.35 -13.49
CA GLY A 153 4.30 -8.61 -14.44
C GLY A 153 5.21 -7.55 -13.78
N TYR A 154 5.57 -7.73 -12.52
CA TYR A 154 6.40 -6.77 -11.76
C TYR A 154 7.71 -6.43 -12.47
N ASP A 155 8.34 -7.42 -13.11
CA ASP A 155 9.58 -7.30 -13.88
C ASP A 155 9.48 -6.39 -15.13
N GLN A 156 8.26 -6.08 -15.58
CA GLN A 156 7.97 -5.21 -16.72
C GLN A 156 7.68 -3.76 -16.28
N LEU A 157 7.59 -3.49 -14.99
CA LEU A 157 7.24 -2.17 -14.46
C LEU A 157 8.48 -1.28 -14.33
N GLU A 158 8.38 -0.05 -14.80
CA GLU A 158 9.42 0.97 -14.65
C GLU A 158 9.21 1.78 -13.37
N ASN A 159 10.08 1.56 -12.35
CA ASN A 159 10.06 2.30 -11.08
C ASN A 159 8.67 2.37 -10.40
N PRO A 160 7.98 1.24 -10.21
CA PRO A 160 6.63 1.25 -9.69
C PRO A 160 6.56 1.84 -8.27
N THR A 161 5.54 2.65 -7.99
CA THR A 161 5.38 3.31 -6.70
C THR A 161 3.93 3.26 -6.22
N LEU A 162 3.73 3.28 -4.90
CA LEU A 162 2.40 3.53 -4.34
C LEU A 162 2.19 5.01 -4.09
N GLY A 163 1.17 5.58 -4.70
CA GLY A 163 0.80 6.97 -4.56
C GLY A 163 0.29 7.37 -3.17
N GLY A 164 -0.11 8.61 -3.06
CA GLY A 164 -0.72 9.15 -1.84
C GLY A 164 -2.12 8.61 -1.56
N LEU A 165 -2.75 8.07 -2.58
CA LEU A 165 -4.04 7.40 -2.53
C LEU A 165 -3.99 6.10 -3.33
N ILE A 166 -4.63 5.07 -2.80
CA ILE A 166 -4.82 3.78 -3.50
C ILE A 166 -6.29 3.37 -3.45
N ALA A 167 -6.74 2.66 -4.47
CA ALA A 167 -8.01 1.95 -4.46
C ALA A 167 -7.74 0.45 -4.62
N ILE A 168 -8.31 -0.37 -3.74
CA ILE A 168 -8.22 -1.82 -3.82
C ILE A 168 -9.60 -2.36 -4.14
N ARG A 169 -9.64 -3.25 -5.14
CA ARG A 169 -10.84 -3.95 -5.58
C ARG A 169 -10.52 -5.43 -5.65
N ASP A 170 -11.31 -6.24 -4.97
CA ASP A 170 -11.28 -7.68 -5.14
C ASP A 170 -11.77 -8.07 -6.55
N VAL A 171 -11.21 -9.13 -7.10
CA VAL A 171 -11.58 -9.62 -8.43
C VAL A 171 -11.86 -11.11 -8.35
N ASP A 172 -13.00 -11.54 -8.89
CA ASP A 172 -13.39 -12.94 -8.99
C ASP A 172 -13.31 -13.40 -10.43
N VAL A 173 -12.23 -14.13 -10.76
CA VAL A 173 -11.97 -14.68 -12.09
C VAL A 173 -12.77 -15.96 -12.27
N LYS A 174 -13.38 -16.13 -13.44
CA LYS A 174 -14.09 -17.35 -13.81
C LYS A 174 -13.14 -18.54 -13.76
N SER A 175 -13.61 -19.63 -13.18
CA SER A 175 -12.82 -20.87 -13.09
C SER A 175 -12.36 -21.36 -14.46
N GLY A 176 -11.06 -21.60 -14.58
CA GLY A 176 -10.41 -22.04 -15.82
C GLY A 176 -10.00 -20.90 -16.76
N MET A 177 -10.24 -19.65 -16.39
CA MET A 177 -9.85 -18.46 -17.17
C MET A 177 -8.67 -17.70 -16.55
N GLU A 178 -8.04 -18.28 -15.52
CA GLU A 178 -7.01 -17.60 -14.72
C GLU A 178 -5.79 -17.24 -15.58
N ALA A 179 -5.32 -18.17 -16.42
CA ALA A 179 -4.15 -17.96 -17.26
C ALA A 179 -4.39 -16.87 -18.31
N GLU A 180 -5.54 -16.92 -19.00
CA GLU A 180 -5.93 -15.93 -20.00
C GLU A 180 -6.14 -14.54 -19.36
N TYR A 181 -6.72 -14.50 -18.16
CA TYR A 181 -6.87 -13.26 -17.41
C TYR A 181 -5.51 -12.64 -17.06
N GLU A 182 -4.56 -13.45 -16.55
CA GLU A 182 -3.21 -12.98 -16.22
C GLU A 182 -2.47 -12.44 -17.45
N GLU A 183 -2.57 -13.14 -18.57
CA GLU A 183 -1.96 -12.71 -19.82
C GLU A 183 -2.61 -11.40 -20.32
N PHE A 184 -3.93 -11.31 -20.30
CA PHE A 184 -4.66 -10.10 -20.65
C PHE A 184 -4.28 -8.92 -19.74
N CYS A 185 -4.13 -9.14 -18.44
CA CYS A 185 -3.69 -8.12 -17.51
C CYS A 185 -2.29 -7.58 -17.83
N LYS A 186 -1.31 -8.47 -18.05
CA LYS A 186 0.07 -8.12 -18.35
C LYS A 186 0.22 -7.41 -19.70
N ASN A 187 -0.47 -7.91 -20.73
CA ASN A 187 -0.26 -7.46 -22.11
C ASN A 187 -1.20 -6.32 -22.51
N THR A 188 -2.30 -6.13 -21.82
CA THR A 188 -3.33 -5.16 -22.23
C THR A 188 -3.69 -4.18 -21.11
N ILE A 189 -4.15 -4.65 -19.94
CA ILE A 189 -4.67 -3.75 -18.91
C ILE A 189 -3.56 -2.83 -18.41
N VAL A 190 -2.49 -3.38 -17.85
CA VAL A 190 -1.43 -2.61 -17.20
C VAL A 190 -0.79 -1.60 -18.17
N PRO A 191 -0.29 -1.99 -19.35
CA PRO A 191 0.35 -1.04 -20.25
C PRO A 191 -0.61 0.01 -20.83
N THR A 192 -1.89 -0.33 -21.03
CA THR A 192 -2.87 0.64 -21.55
C THR A 192 -3.14 1.73 -20.52
N TRP A 193 -3.39 1.35 -19.26
CA TRP A 193 -3.68 2.31 -18.18
C TRP A 193 -2.47 3.21 -17.89
N GLN A 194 -1.28 2.65 -17.78
CA GLN A 194 -0.05 3.44 -17.56
C GLN A 194 0.20 4.47 -18.64
N LYS A 195 -0.11 4.13 -19.90
CA LYS A 195 0.12 5.01 -21.03
C LYS A 195 -0.95 6.09 -21.19
N GLN A 196 -2.22 5.78 -20.93
CA GLN A 196 -3.35 6.64 -21.31
C GLN A 196 -3.94 7.42 -20.14
N LEU A 197 -3.67 7.03 -18.89
CA LEU A 197 -4.21 7.70 -17.71
C LEU A 197 -3.08 8.22 -16.80
N PRO A 198 -2.44 9.35 -17.16
CA PRO A 198 -1.26 9.86 -16.45
C PRO A 198 -1.57 10.25 -15.00
N GLY A 199 -0.71 9.79 -14.07
CA GLY A 199 -0.86 10.00 -12.62
C GLY A 199 -1.81 9.01 -11.95
N MET A 200 -2.24 7.98 -12.70
CA MET A 200 -2.91 6.80 -12.20
C MET A 200 -2.20 5.55 -12.73
N GLU A 201 -1.87 4.65 -11.85
CA GLU A 201 -1.28 3.35 -12.17
C GLU A 201 -2.22 2.24 -11.73
N ILE A 202 -2.22 1.14 -12.45
CA ILE A 202 -2.95 -0.06 -12.07
C ILE A 202 -1.99 -1.22 -11.92
N TYR A 203 -2.16 -1.97 -10.84
CA TYR A 203 -1.43 -3.19 -10.55
C TYR A 203 -2.41 -4.33 -10.36
N ILE A 204 -2.11 -5.47 -10.95
CA ILE A 204 -2.90 -6.68 -10.79
C ILE A 204 -2.19 -7.58 -9.80
N LEU A 205 -2.93 -8.01 -8.81
CA LEU A 205 -2.44 -8.75 -7.67
C LEU A 205 -3.00 -10.17 -7.70
N LYS A 206 -2.14 -11.17 -7.51
CA LYS A 206 -2.53 -12.58 -7.32
C LYS A 206 -2.20 -13.02 -5.90
N GLY A 207 -3.17 -13.54 -5.18
CA GLY A 207 -3.02 -14.01 -3.81
C GLY A 207 -2.12 -15.25 -3.72
N ASP A 208 -1.10 -15.16 -2.86
CA ASP A 208 -0.16 -16.25 -2.57
C ASP A 208 -0.46 -16.90 -1.22
N ARG A 209 -0.64 -16.10 -0.19
CA ARG A 209 -0.88 -16.56 1.18
C ARG A 209 -2.06 -15.82 1.81
N GLY A 210 -2.68 -16.44 2.79
CA GLY A 210 -3.76 -15.85 3.58
C GLY A 210 -5.15 -16.08 2.99
N LEU A 211 -6.09 -15.22 3.35
CA LEU A 211 -7.52 -15.40 3.07
C LEU A 211 -7.85 -15.47 1.57
N ARG A 212 -7.11 -14.73 0.75
CA ARG A 212 -7.37 -14.65 -0.70
C ARG A 212 -6.30 -15.38 -1.52
N LYS A 213 -5.72 -16.44 -0.99
CA LYS A 213 -4.82 -17.30 -1.75
C LYS A 213 -5.50 -17.74 -3.05
N GLU A 214 -4.75 -17.71 -4.17
CA GLU A 214 -5.22 -18.01 -5.54
C GLU A 214 -6.37 -17.11 -6.07
N LYS A 215 -6.69 -16.01 -5.34
CA LYS A 215 -7.65 -15.00 -5.78
C LYS A 215 -6.92 -13.76 -6.28
N TYR A 216 -7.64 -12.90 -6.98
CA TYR A 216 -7.08 -11.71 -7.59
C TYR A 216 -7.60 -10.43 -6.91
N ALA A 217 -6.82 -9.36 -7.05
CA ALA A 217 -7.25 -8.00 -6.74
C ALA A 217 -6.67 -7.03 -7.77
N GLN A 218 -7.33 -5.91 -7.96
CA GLN A 218 -6.80 -4.75 -8.67
C GLN A 218 -6.45 -3.68 -7.65
N LEU A 219 -5.25 -3.13 -7.76
CA LEU A 219 -4.79 -2.00 -6.98
C LEU A 219 -4.54 -0.83 -7.93
N MET A 220 -5.38 0.19 -7.83
CA MET A 220 -5.15 1.47 -8.50
C MET A 220 -4.38 2.39 -7.56
N SER A 221 -3.36 3.05 -8.07
CA SER A 221 -2.49 3.96 -7.33
C SER A 221 -2.58 5.33 -7.97
N PHE A 222 -2.92 6.34 -7.18
CA PHE A 222 -3.03 7.73 -7.63
C PHE A 222 -1.92 8.57 -6.98
N GLU A 223 -1.33 9.46 -7.77
CA GLU A 223 -0.32 10.38 -7.29
C GLU A 223 -0.82 11.21 -6.10
N SER A 224 -2.08 11.66 -6.16
CA SER A 224 -2.73 12.45 -5.13
C SER A 224 -4.26 12.25 -5.13
N ALA A 225 -4.93 12.81 -4.10
CA ALA A 225 -6.37 12.85 -4.02
C ALA A 225 -6.98 13.69 -5.14
N GLU A 226 -6.34 14.82 -5.47
CA GLU A 226 -6.77 15.70 -6.56
C GLU A 226 -6.73 14.94 -7.89
N LYS A 227 -5.73 14.07 -8.08
CA LYS A 227 -5.62 13.25 -9.28
C LYS A 227 -6.69 12.18 -9.35
N ARG A 228 -7.00 11.52 -8.23
CA ARG A 228 -8.13 10.60 -8.15
C ARG A 228 -9.44 11.32 -8.47
N ASP A 229 -9.68 12.49 -7.84
CA ASP A 229 -10.91 13.27 -7.99
C ASP A 229 -11.05 13.87 -9.41
N TYR A 230 -9.93 14.10 -10.10
CA TYR A 230 -9.94 14.44 -11.52
C TYR A 230 -10.53 13.31 -12.37
N TYR A 231 -10.18 12.05 -12.10
CA TYR A 231 -10.75 10.90 -12.82
C TYR A 231 -12.13 10.48 -12.28
N PHE A 232 -12.26 10.44 -10.97
CA PHE A 232 -13.43 9.92 -10.25
C PHE A 232 -13.89 10.92 -9.18
N PRO A 233 -14.59 12.00 -9.57
CA PRO A 233 -15.01 13.06 -8.64
C PRO A 233 -15.98 12.57 -7.55
N LEU A 234 -16.79 11.57 -7.85
CA LEU A 234 -17.68 10.91 -6.92
C LEU A 234 -17.48 9.39 -6.99
N PRO A 235 -17.88 8.63 -5.95
CA PRO A 235 -17.99 7.19 -6.04
C PRO A 235 -18.80 6.79 -7.27
N ASP A 236 -18.31 5.78 -8.02
CA ASP A 236 -18.97 5.22 -9.20
C ASP A 236 -19.26 6.23 -10.34
N SER A 237 -18.55 7.35 -10.38
CA SER A 237 -18.65 8.33 -11.47
C SER A 237 -17.31 8.61 -12.11
N VAL A 238 -17.32 8.85 -13.41
CA VAL A 238 -16.17 9.34 -14.19
C VAL A 238 -16.37 10.81 -14.48
N ASN A 239 -15.30 11.60 -14.49
CA ASN A 239 -15.35 12.99 -14.82
C ASN A 239 -15.88 13.19 -16.26
N ALA A 240 -16.88 14.04 -16.43
CA ALA A 240 -17.51 14.30 -17.73
C ALA A 240 -16.57 14.86 -18.79
N GLU A 241 -15.49 15.56 -18.37
CA GLU A 241 -14.51 16.15 -19.31
C GLU A 241 -13.58 15.10 -19.95
N ILE A 242 -13.44 13.91 -19.30
CA ILE A 242 -12.53 12.85 -19.76
C ILE A 242 -13.27 11.56 -20.06
N VAL A 243 -14.60 11.59 -20.07
CA VAL A 243 -15.42 10.35 -20.17
C VAL A 243 -15.10 9.58 -21.46
N ASP A 244 -14.91 10.27 -22.57
CA ASP A 244 -14.63 9.61 -23.85
C ASP A 244 -13.25 8.91 -23.84
N GLU A 245 -12.22 9.56 -23.32
CA GLU A 245 -10.88 8.98 -23.18
C GLU A 245 -10.89 7.79 -22.21
N TYR A 246 -11.62 7.94 -21.09
CA TYR A 246 -11.76 6.86 -20.12
C TYR A 246 -12.52 5.68 -20.71
N LEU A 247 -13.60 5.91 -21.46
CA LEU A 247 -14.37 4.84 -22.10
C LEU A 247 -13.54 4.10 -23.14
N GLU A 248 -12.70 4.80 -23.92
CA GLU A 248 -11.76 4.16 -24.85
C GLU A 248 -10.79 3.21 -24.13
N VAL A 249 -10.23 3.67 -22.99
CA VAL A 249 -9.37 2.83 -22.14
C VAL A 249 -10.15 1.65 -21.58
N PHE A 250 -11.35 1.91 -21.04
CA PHE A 250 -12.19 0.90 -20.43
C PHE A 250 -12.63 -0.17 -21.44
N GLU A 251 -13.01 0.20 -22.66
CA GLU A 251 -13.36 -0.76 -23.72
C GLU A 251 -12.19 -1.66 -24.08
N LYS A 252 -10.99 -1.09 -24.24
CA LYS A 252 -9.77 -1.86 -24.52
C LYS A 252 -9.38 -2.81 -23.40
N THR A 253 -9.65 -2.43 -22.16
CA THR A 253 -9.23 -3.16 -20.95
C THR A 253 -10.38 -3.88 -20.26
N ASN A 254 -11.52 -4.03 -20.94
CA ASN A 254 -12.70 -4.68 -20.40
C ASN A 254 -12.45 -6.15 -20.15
N ALA A 255 -12.33 -6.54 -18.89
CA ALA A 255 -12.07 -7.88 -18.44
C ALA A 255 -13.36 -8.72 -18.20
N ASN A 256 -14.56 -8.24 -18.54
CA ASN A 256 -15.82 -8.93 -18.26
C ASN A 256 -15.90 -10.36 -18.84
N ALA A 257 -15.16 -10.63 -19.92
CA ALA A 257 -15.09 -11.98 -20.48
C ALA A 257 -14.50 -12.98 -19.46
N TYR A 258 -13.60 -12.53 -18.60
CA TYR A 258 -12.84 -13.34 -17.65
C TYR A 258 -13.43 -13.32 -16.22
N LEU A 259 -14.29 -12.34 -15.89
CA LEU A 259 -14.75 -12.09 -14.53
C LEU A 259 -16.19 -12.56 -14.30
N ASN A 260 -16.47 -13.06 -13.09
CA ASN A 260 -17.84 -13.33 -12.64
C ASN A 260 -18.52 -12.01 -12.26
N GLU A 261 -17.93 -11.27 -11.34
CA GLU A 261 -18.40 -9.97 -10.87
C GLU A 261 -17.19 -9.09 -10.55
N ILE A 262 -17.37 -7.78 -10.63
CA ILE A 262 -16.43 -6.82 -10.09
C ILE A 262 -17.02 -6.35 -8.76
N PRO A 263 -16.51 -6.85 -7.62
CA PRO A 263 -17.05 -6.47 -6.32
C PRO A 263 -16.67 -5.03 -5.96
N SER A 264 -17.19 -4.60 -4.82
CA SER A 264 -16.94 -3.31 -4.22
C SER A 264 -15.46 -2.98 -4.08
N TYR A 265 -15.17 -1.70 -4.04
CA TYR A 265 -13.82 -1.19 -3.85
C TYR A 265 -13.71 -0.37 -2.57
N THR A 266 -12.48 -0.11 -2.14
CA THR A 266 -12.19 0.87 -1.09
C THR A 266 -11.01 1.74 -1.49
N ASP A 267 -11.22 3.06 -1.42
CA ASP A 267 -10.16 4.05 -1.54
C ASP A 267 -9.50 4.29 -0.19
N TYR A 268 -8.19 4.41 -0.18
CA TYR A 268 -7.40 4.64 1.03
C TYR A 268 -6.42 5.77 0.84
N PHE A 269 -6.39 6.72 1.78
CA PHE A 269 -5.33 7.70 1.90
C PHE A 269 -4.15 7.15 2.68
N ARG A 270 -2.94 7.47 2.22
CA ARG A 270 -1.73 7.25 3.00
C ARG A 270 -1.71 8.18 4.21
N VAL A 271 -1.57 7.62 5.40
CA VAL A 271 -1.48 8.38 6.65
C VAL A 271 -0.07 8.97 6.76
N LYS A 272 0.01 10.31 6.61
CA LYS A 272 1.25 11.11 6.70
C LYS A 272 1.71 11.32 8.13
#